data_7912f2d26b767ba77e92b8c16bf36870
#
_entry.id   7912f2d26b767ba77e92b8c16bf36870
#
_cell.length_a   1.000
_cell.length_b   1.000
_cell.length_c   1.000
_cell.angle_alpha   90.00
_cell.angle_beta   90.00
_cell.angle_gamma   90.00
#
_symmetry.space_group_name_H-M   'P 1'
#
loop_
_entity.id
_entity.type
_entity.pdbx_description
1 polymer ?
#
loop_
_entity_poly.entity_id
_entity_poly.type
_entity_poly.pdbx_seq_one_letter_code
_entity_poly.pdbx_strand_id
1 'polypeptide(L)'
;MFYQDLDIGVLVNNVGMSYEHPQELLELSSTYVDTLINLNIVSLNAMTRIVLPQMVERKKGAVINISSFLAAFPTPLLSVYSASKSYVDLISQGMAKEYSSKGITVQCVLPGYVTSKLSKIRRPSLTVPTPNAFVRYEFLQIFQFISILLRDHSFITRKHILGPF
;
A
#
# COMPACT_ATOMS: atom_id res chain seq x y z
N MET A 1 -18.49 -17.84 7.49
CA MET A 1 -17.77 -16.69 6.93
C MET A 1 -16.68 -17.25 6.02
N PHE A 2 -16.69 -16.97 4.71
CA PHE A 2 -15.96 -17.72 3.67
C PHE A 2 -14.42 -17.74 3.71
N TYR A 3 -13.77 -17.04 4.65
CA TYR A 3 -12.31 -16.96 4.72
C TYR A 3 -11.69 -17.72 5.91
N GLN A 4 -12.49 -18.30 6.78
CA GLN A 4 -11.99 -19.00 7.99
C GLN A 4 -11.24 -20.28 7.66
N ASP A 5 -11.54 -20.88 6.52
CA ASP A 5 -10.92 -22.13 6.05
C ASP A 5 -9.75 -21.90 5.05
N LEU A 6 -9.39 -20.63 4.79
CA LEU A 6 -8.33 -20.27 3.86
C LEU A 6 -7.02 -20.04 4.59
N ASP A 7 -5.96 -20.72 4.18
CA ASP A 7 -4.59 -20.44 4.60
C ASP A 7 -4.01 -19.25 3.81
N ILE A 8 -4.29 -18.02 4.28
CA ILE A 8 -3.88 -16.80 3.60
C ILE A 8 -2.42 -16.49 3.94
N GLY A 9 -1.50 -16.73 3.00
CA GLY A 9 -0.07 -16.45 3.16
C GLY A 9 0.30 -14.97 2.89
N VAL A 10 -0.44 -14.28 2.02
CA VAL A 10 -0.17 -12.89 1.65
C VAL A 10 -1.47 -12.09 1.60
N LEU A 11 -1.48 -10.94 2.26
CA LEU A 11 -2.54 -9.94 2.15
C LEU A 11 -2.01 -8.73 1.36
N VAL A 12 -2.71 -8.34 0.29
CA VAL A 12 -2.39 -7.13 -0.47
C VAL A 12 -3.53 -6.12 -0.32
N ASN A 13 -3.30 -5.07 0.46
CA ASN A 13 -4.21 -3.94 0.60
C ASN A 13 -3.95 -2.94 -0.54
N ASN A 14 -4.61 -3.18 -1.68
CA ASN A 14 -4.45 -2.40 -2.90
C ASN A 14 -5.63 -1.46 -3.19
N VAL A 15 -6.80 -1.70 -2.57
CA VAL A 15 -8.00 -0.88 -2.79
C VAL A 15 -7.72 0.57 -2.41
N GLY A 16 -8.17 1.49 -3.24
CA GLY A 16 -8.06 2.92 -2.98
C GLY A 16 -8.67 3.76 -4.09
N MET A 17 -8.97 5.00 -3.76
CA MET A 17 -9.42 6.03 -4.71
C MET A 17 -8.66 7.32 -4.51
N SER A 18 -8.67 8.16 -5.54
CA SER A 18 -8.14 9.52 -5.54
C SER A 18 -9.19 10.47 -6.11
N TYR A 19 -8.92 11.75 -6.11
CA TYR A 19 -9.78 12.77 -6.70
C TYR A 19 -9.95 12.55 -8.21
N GLU A 20 -11.10 12.95 -8.74
CA GLU A 20 -11.32 12.92 -10.19
C GLU A 20 -10.41 13.93 -10.92
N HIS A 21 -10.18 15.08 -10.29
CA HIS A 21 -9.22 16.12 -10.70
C HIS A 21 -8.75 16.87 -9.46
N PRO A 22 -7.61 17.55 -9.50
CA PRO A 22 -7.15 18.36 -8.37
C PRO A 22 -8.19 19.40 -7.96
N GLN A 23 -8.53 19.47 -6.67
CA GLN A 23 -9.57 20.37 -6.11
C GLN A 23 -9.15 20.84 -4.71
N GLU A 24 -9.63 22.00 -4.32
CA GLU A 24 -9.50 22.48 -2.95
C GLU A 24 -10.37 21.66 -1.99
N LEU A 25 -9.99 21.65 -0.70
CA LEU A 25 -10.71 20.88 0.31
C LEU A 25 -12.18 21.23 0.41
N LEU A 26 -12.53 22.50 0.28
CA LEU A 26 -13.90 23.00 0.39
C LEU A 26 -14.76 22.70 -0.84
N GLU A 27 -14.16 22.36 -1.97
CA GLU A 27 -14.86 21.96 -3.19
C GLU A 27 -15.31 20.48 -3.15
N LEU A 28 -14.71 19.70 -2.27
CA LEU A 28 -15.09 18.30 -2.07
C LEU A 28 -16.35 18.20 -1.22
N SER A 29 -17.31 17.39 -1.65
CA SER A 29 -18.45 17.07 -0.79
C SER A 29 -17.99 16.22 0.41
N SER A 30 -18.66 16.38 1.55
CA SER A 30 -18.40 15.55 2.75
C SER A 30 -18.51 14.06 2.44
N THR A 31 -19.53 13.65 1.70
CA THR A 31 -19.72 12.25 1.27
C THR A 31 -18.54 11.72 0.44
N TYR A 32 -17.92 12.56 -0.40
CA TYR A 32 -16.75 12.15 -1.17
C TYR A 32 -15.54 11.95 -0.27
N VAL A 33 -15.32 12.87 0.69
CA VAL A 33 -14.24 12.75 1.70
C VAL A 33 -14.41 11.49 2.52
N ASP A 34 -15.63 11.22 3.03
CA ASP A 34 -15.95 10.03 3.81
C ASP A 34 -15.70 8.74 3.00
N THR A 35 -16.12 8.74 1.72
CA THR A 35 -15.89 7.61 0.83
C THR A 35 -14.40 7.35 0.62
N LEU A 36 -13.60 8.40 0.42
CA LEU A 36 -12.16 8.30 0.26
C LEU A 36 -11.49 7.73 1.52
N ILE A 37 -11.87 8.24 2.70
CA ILE A 37 -11.37 7.75 3.99
C ILE A 37 -11.75 6.28 4.18
N ASN A 38 -13.01 5.93 3.93
CA ASN A 38 -13.50 4.56 4.06
C ASN A 38 -12.74 3.59 3.14
N LEU A 39 -12.51 3.96 1.88
CA LEU A 39 -11.81 3.10 0.93
C LEU A 39 -10.30 3.04 1.18
N ASN A 40 -9.66 4.17 1.52
CA ASN A 40 -8.19 4.20 1.63
C ASN A 40 -7.68 3.78 3.02
N ILE A 41 -8.48 3.99 4.08
CA ILE A 41 -8.06 3.79 5.46
C ILE A 41 -8.86 2.67 6.15
N VAL A 42 -10.19 2.81 6.20
CA VAL A 42 -11.03 1.88 6.98
C VAL A 42 -10.96 0.48 6.40
N SER A 43 -11.02 0.33 5.07
CA SER A 43 -10.93 -0.97 4.40
C SER A 43 -9.60 -1.70 4.68
N LEU A 44 -8.48 -0.97 4.65
CA LEU A 44 -7.16 -1.52 4.96
C LEU A 44 -7.13 -2.06 6.39
N ASN A 45 -7.60 -1.26 7.37
CA ASN A 45 -7.64 -1.69 8.76
C ASN A 45 -8.54 -2.91 8.96
N ALA A 46 -9.73 -2.90 8.33
CA ALA A 46 -10.68 -4.01 8.44
C ALA A 46 -10.09 -5.31 7.88
N MET A 47 -9.55 -5.28 6.65
CA MET A 47 -8.95 -6.47 6.03
C MET A 47 -7.74 -6.99 6.80
N THR A 48 -6.89 -6.08 7.27
CA THR A 48 -5.72 -6.45 8.07
C THR A 48 -6.14 -7.12 9.38
N ARG A 49 -7.13 -6.58 10.10
CA ARG A 49 -7.63 -7.16 11.35
C ARG A 49 -8.32 -8.52 11.16
N ILE A 50 -8.86 -8.78 9.99
CA ILE A 50 -9.48 -10.07 9.64
C ILE A 50 -8.40 -11.13 9.37
N VAL A 51 -7.35 -10.78 8.62
CA VAL A 51 -6.39 -11.75 8.09
C VAL A 51 -5.19 -11.94 9.02
N LEU A 52 -4.69 -10.88 9.64
CA LEU A 52 -3.46 -10.88 10.43
C LEU A 52 -3.44 -11.89 11.60
N PRO A 53 -4.54 -12.14 12.35
CA PRO A 53 -4.53 -13.06 13.47
C PRO A 53 -4.07 -14.48 13.10
N GLN A 54 -4.58 -15.05 12.00
CA GLN A 54 -4.18 -16.37 11.53
C GLN A 54 -2.71 -16.44 11.07
N MET A 55 -2.19 -15.35 10.50
CA MET A 55 -0.77 -15.23 10.14
C MET A 55 0.12 -15.25 11.38
N VAL A 56 -0.28 -14.49 12.43
CA VAL A 56 0.44 -14.43 13.70
C VAL A 56 0.45 -15.78 14.40
N GLU A 57 -0.66 -16.50 14.42
CA GLU A 57 -0.76 -17.85 14.98
C GLU A 57 0.22 -18.82 14.32
N ARG A 58 0.30 -18.78 12.99
CA ARG A 58 1.25 -19.60 12.21
C ARG A 58 2.68 -19.09 12.25
N LYS A 59 2.92 -17.88 12.78
CA LYS A 59 4.21 -17.18 12.74
C LYS A 59 4.76 -17.03 11.31
N LYS A 60 3.87 -16.86 10.34
CA LYS A 60 4.22 -16.80 8.92
C LYS A 60 3.16 -16.03 8.13
N GLY A 61 3.57 -14.95 7.46
CA GLY A 61 2.70 -14.18 6.60
C GLY A 61 3.37 -12.91 6.09
N ALA A 62 2.78 -12.35 5.03
CA ALA A 62 3.19 -11.07 4.48
C ALA A 62 1.98 -10.15 4.29
N VAL A 63 2.12 -8.89 4.68
CA VAL A 63 1.14 -7.83 4.43
C VAL A 63 1.79 -6.77 3.54
N ILE A 64 1.19 -6.52 2.39
CA ILE A 64 1.67 -5.53 1.41
C ILE A 64 0.61 -4.43 1.32
N ASN A 65 0.97 -3.22 1.72
CA ASN A 65 0.11 -2.06 1.68
C ASN A 65 0.51 -1.12 0.55
N ILE A 66 -0.44 -0.75 -0.30
CA ILE A 66 -0.20 0.15 -1.43
C ILE A 66 -0.52 1.58 -1.03
N SER A 67 0.52 2.36 -0.78
CA SER A 67 0.45 3.79 -0.51
C SER A 67 0.55 4.61 -1.82
N SER A 68 1.29 5.69 -1.82
CA SER A 68 1.60 6.54 -2.97
C SER A 68 2.88 7.33 -2.68
N PHE A 69 3.61 7.71 -3.72
CA PHE A 69 4.70 8.68 -3.61
C PHE A 69 4.22 10.01 -2.97
N LEU A 70 2.96 10.39 -3.21
CA LEU A 70 2.35 11.59 -2.61
C LEU A 70 2.16 11.50 -1.08
N ALA A 71 2.39 10.35 -0.47
CA ALA A 71 2.43 10.20 0.99
C ALA A 71 3.65 10.90 1.62
N ALA A 72 4.70 11.16 0.85
CA ALA A 72 5.98 11.63 1.38
C ALA A 72 6.00 13.14 1.67
N PHE A 73 5.07 13.92 1.12
CA PHE A 73 5.05 15.38 1.23
C PHE A 73 3.63 15.94 1.11
N PRO A 74 3.37 17.15 1.66
CA PRO A 74 2.10 17.83 1.48
C PRO A 74 1.81 18.08 0.01
N THR A 75 0.61 17.70 -0.46
CA THR A 75 0.22 17.86 -1.86
C THR A 75 -1.02 18.75 -1.94
N PRO A 76 -0.88 20.05 -2.23
CA PRO A 76 -2.02 20.94 -2.46
C PRO A 76 -2.98 20.36 -3.51
N LEU A 77 -4.26 20.64 -3.40
CA LEU A 77 -5.34 20.18 -4.27
C LEU A 77 -5.58 18.65 -4.26
N LEU A 78 -4.80 17.90 -3.48
CA LEU A 78 -4.95 16.46 -3.22
C LEU A 78 -4.77 16.13 -1.73
N SER A 79 -5.07 17.08 -0.85
CA SER A 79 -4.74 17.04 0.58
C SER A 79 -5.30 15.81 1.30
N VAL A 80 -6.59 15.48 1.14
CA VAL A 80 -7.20 14.30 1.78
C VAL A 80 -6.60 13.00 1.22
N TYR A 81 -6.37 12.95 -0.09
CA TYR A 81 -5.74 11.78 -0.71
C TYR A 81 -4.31 11.55 -0.19
N SER A 82 -3.45 12.58 -0.25
CA SER A 82 -2.07 12.45 0.23
C SER A 82 -2.01 12.11 1.72
N ALA A 83 -2.87 12.72 2.54
CA ALA A 83 -2.99 12.39 3.96
C ALA A 83 -3.44 10.93 4.19
N SER A 84 -4.41 10.43 3.42
CA SER A 84 -4.82 9.02 3.50
C SER A 84 -3.69 8.06 3.14
N LYS A 85 -2.86 8.42 2.16
CA LYS A 85 -1.70 7.61 1.75
C LYS A 85 -0.53 7.72 2.75
N SER A 86 -0.37 8.87 3.43
CA SER A 86 0.56 9.00 4.56
C SER A 86 0.14 8.13 5.75
N TYR A 87 -1.16 8.02 6.04
CA TYR A 87 -1.67 7.06 7.02
C TYR A 87 -1.24 5.63 6.69
N VAL A 88 -1.41 5.20 5.42
CA VAL A 88 -1.02 3.85 4.97
C VAL A 88 0.48 3.61 5.16
N ASP A 89 1.31 4.60 4.86
CA ASP A 89 2.77 4.50 5.04
C ASP A 89 3.13 4.36 6.52
N LEU A 90 2.62 5.23 7.39
CA LEU A 90 2.94 5.23 8.82
C LEU A 90 2.44 3.98 9.54
N ILE A 91 1.20 3.54 9.28
CA ILE A 91 0.68 2.33 9.91
C ILE A 91 1.49 1.10 9.48
N SER A 92 1.92 1.05 8.21
CA SER A 92 2.77 -0.06 7.72
C SER A 92 4.10 -0.12 8.45
N GLN A 93 4.74 1.03 8.70
CA GLN A 93 5.98 1.12 9.46
C GLN A 93 5.79 0.67 10.92
N GLY A 94 4.69 1.09 11.56
CA GLY A 94 4.32 0.65 12.91
C GLY A 94 4.13 -0.86 12.97
N MET A 95 3.28 -1.39 12.10
CA MET A 95 3.00 -2.83 12.02
C MET A 95 4.26 -3.66 11.73
N ALA A 96 5.15 -3.18 10.86
CA ALA A 96 6.40 -3.87 10.57
C ALA A 96 7.25 -4.08 11.84
N LYS A 97 7.28 -3.10 12.74
CA LYS A 97 7.96 -3.22 14.05
C LYS A 97 7.21 -4.14 15.03
N GLU A 98 5.89 -4.00 15.13
CA GLU A 98 5.06 -4.74 16.08
C GLU A 98 5.02 -6.26 15.80
N TYR A 99 5.11 -6.64 14.51
CA TYR A 99 4.89 -8.02 14.07
C TYR A 99 6.12 -8.73 13.54
N SER A 100 7.28 -8.08 13.43
CA SER A 100 8.53 -8.70 12.96
C SER A 100 8.94 -9.91 13.81
N SER A 101 8.90 -9.78 15.13
CA SER A 101 9.23 -10.88 16.05
C SER A 101 8.19 -12.02 16.03
N LYS A 102 7.03 -11.80 15.42
CA LYS A 102 5.95 -12.76 15.26
C LYS A 102 5.97 -13.48 13.90
N GLY A 103 7.06 -13.32 13.13
CA GLY A 103 7.21 -13.97 11.83
C GLY A 103 6.39 -13.34 10.70
N ILE A 104 5.93 -12.08 10.86
CA ILE A 104 5.16 -11.38 9.85
C ILE A 104 6.00 -10.29 9.20
N THR A 105 6.02 -10.30 7.88
CA THR A 105 6.62 -9.25 7.07
C THR A 105 5.56 -8.23 6.67
N VAL A 106 5.79 -6.95 6.95
CA VAL A 106 4.92 -5.87 6.48
C VAL A 106 5.72 -4.95 5.58
N GLN A 107 5.21 -4.72 4.38
CA GLN A 107 5.85 -3.84 3.39
C GLN A 107 4.86 -2.76 2.94
N CYS A 108 5.34 -1.52 2.84
CA CYS A 108 4.63 -0.43 2.20
C CYS A 108 5.27 -0.12 0.85
N VAL A 109 4.45 -0.12 -0.20
CA VAL A 109 4.84 0.25 -1.55
C VAL A 109 4.32 1.65 -1.82
N LEU A 110 5.20 2.56 -2.27
CA LEU A 110 4.86 3.95 -2.58
C LEU A 110 5.03 4.18 -4.10
N PRO A 111 4.04 3.77 -4.91
CA PRO A 111 4.11 3.96 -6.35
C PRO A 111 4.20 5.43 -6.73
N GLY A 112 5.02 5.75 -7.73
CA GLY A 112 4.86 6.95 -8.52
C GLY A 112 3.67 6.82 -9.48
N TYR A 113 3.73 7.50 -10.60
CA TYR A 113 2.68 7.35 -11.63
C TYR A 113 2.80 6.00 -12.33
N VAL A 114 1.68 5.30 -12.45
CA VAL A 114 1.52 4.07 -13.24
C VAL A 114 0.37 4.29 -14.21
N THR A 115 0.45 3.79 -15.44
CA THR A 115 -0.67 3.91 -16.39
C THR A 115 -1.88 3.14 -15.85
N SER A 116 -2.90 3.85 -15.40
CA SER A 116 -4.09 3.24 -14.78
C SER A 116 -5.31 4.15 -14.89
N LYS A 117 -6.48 3.61 -14.56
CA LYS A 117 -7.69 4.44 -14.43
C LYS A 117 -7.56 5.49 -13.33
N LEU A 118 -6.83 5.19 -12.25
CA LEU A 118 -6.63 6.09 -11.13
C LEU A 118 -5.74 7.29 -11.49
N SER A 119 -4.62 7.04 -12.17
CA SER A 119 -3.69 8.09 -12.61
C SER A 119 -4.18 8.86 -13.84
N LYS A 120 -5.18 8.31 -14.57
CA LYS A 120 -5.68 8.81 -15.87
C LYS A 120 -4.61 8.90 -16.98
N ILE A 121 -3.40 8.43 -16.72
CA ILE A 121 -2.33 8.35 -17.71
C ILE A 121 -2.53 7.07 -18.53
N ARG A 122 -2.70 7.21 -19.85
CA ARG A 122 -2.99 6.08 -20.75
C ARG A 122 -1.77 5.55 -21.50
N ARG A 123 -0.74 6.39 -21.67
CA ARG A 123 0.47 6.00 -22.43
C ARG A 123 1.65 5.84 -21.48
N PRO A 124 2.35 4.70 -21.52
CA PRO A 124 3.56 4.52 -20.73
C PRO A 124 4.68 5.42 -21.23
N SER A 125 5.60 5.76 -20.34
CA SER A 125 6.84 6.50 -20.63
C SER A 125 7.97 5.91 -19.80
N LEU A 126 9.18 6.44 -19.95
CA LEU A 126 10.34 6.01 -19.14
C LEU A 126 10.08 6.10 -17.63
N THR A 127 9.30 7.09 -17.19
CA THR A 127 9.00 7.32 -15.77
C THR A 127 7.60 6.83 -15.35
N VAL A 128 6.76 6.39 -16.29
CA VAL A 128 5.39 5.92 -16.04
C VAL A 128 5.22 4.52 -16.62
N PRO A 129 5.48 3.46 -15.85
CA PRO A 129 5.36 2.09 -16.32
C PRO A 129 3.91 1.67 -16.53
N THR A 130 3.71 0.59 -17.27
CA THR A 130 2.41 -0.12 -17.28
C THR A 130 2.18 -0.85 -15.97
N PRO A 131 0.92 -1.17 -15.59
CA PRO A 131 0.64 -1.96 -14.40
C PRO A 131 1.40 -3.29 -14.35
N ASN A 132 1.48 -4.00 -15.48
CA ASN A 132 2.20 -5.27 -15.56
C ASN A 132 3.72 -5.09 -15.35
N ALA A 133 4.33 -4.07 -15.93
CA ALA A 133 5.74 -3.76 -15.71
C ALA A 133 5.98 -3.38 -14.25
N PHE A 134 5.13 -2.52 -13.68
CA PHE A 134 5.21 -2.11 -12.28
C PHE A 134 5.14 -3.32 -11.33
N VAL A 135 4.11 -4.16 -11.47
CA VAL A 135 3.93 -5.36 -10.64
C VAL A 135 5.12 -6.31 -10.76
N ARG A 136 5.65 -6.51 -11.97
CA ARG A 136 6.80 -7.39 -12.20
C ARG A 136 8.05 -6.88 -11.48
N TYR A 137 8.30 -5.57 -11.49
CA TYR A 137 9.41 -4.95 -10.74
C TYR A 137 9.21 -5.10 -9.24
N GLU A 138 8.01 -4.83 -8.73
CA GLU A 138 7.69 -4.95 -7.31
C GLU A 138 7.82 -6.39 -6.82
N PHE A 139 7.27 -7.36 -7.56
CA PHE A 139 7.39 -8.78 -7.20
C PHE A 139 8.85 -9.23 -7.12
N LEU A 140 9.68 -8.87 -8.09
CA LEU A 140 11.11 -9.21 -8.06
C LEU A 140 11.79 -8.63 -6.82
N GLN A 141 11.45 -7.40 -6.45
CA GLN A 141 12.03 -6.74 -5.28
C GLN A 141 11.45 -7.30 -3.97
N ILE A 142 10.15 -7.61 -3.92
CA ILE A 142 9.51 -8.27 -2.78
C ILE A 142 10.10 -9.66 -2.54
N PHE A 143 10.27 -10.46 -3.59
CA PHE A 143 10.91 -11.78 -3.51
C PHE A 143 12.37 -11.70 -3.07
N GLN A 144 13.13 -10.75 -3.60
CA GLN A 144 14.52 -10.52 -3.21
C GLN A 144 14.60 -10.08 -1.75
N PHE A 145 13.66 -9.25 -1.28
CA PHE A 145 13.56 -8.80 0.09
C PHE A 145 13.13 -9.92 1.04
N ILE A 146 12.11 -10.70 0.70
CA ILE A 146 11.68 -11.86 1.48
C ILE A 146 12.81 -12.90 1.58
N SER A 147 13.59 -13.12 0.52
CA SER A 147 14.73 -14.05 0.54
C SER A 147 15.88 -13.54 1.43
N ILE A 148 16.06 -12.23 1.54
CA ILE A 148 17.03 -11.61 2.45
C ILE A 148 16.54 -11.69 3.90
N LEU A 149 15.24 -11.43 4.15
CA LEU A 149 14.64 -11.52 5.49
C LEU A 149 14.58 -12.94 6.05
N LEU A 150 14.50 -13.95 5.20
CA LEU A 150 14.66 -15.36 5.64
C LEU A 150 16.09 -15.66 6.10
N ARG A 151 17.05 -14.78 5.80
CA ARG A 151 18.45 -14.87 6.26
C ARG A 151 18.77 -13.95 7.44
N ASP A 152 18.01 -12.85 7.62
CA ASP A 152 18.34 -11.84 8.66
C ASP A 152 17.09 -11.10 9.15
N HIS A 153 16.75 -11.25 10.44
CA HIS A 153 15.49 -10.77 11.04
C HIS A 153 15.42 -9.25 11.33
N SER A 154 16.27 -8.40 10.79
CA SER A 154 16.49 -7.05 11.34
C SER A 154 16.13 -5.84 10.47
N PHE A 155 15.53 -5.97 9.28
CA PHE A 155 15.32 -4.81 8.39
C PHE A 155 13.87 -4.40 8.14
N ILE A 156 13.56 -3.15 8.48
CA ILE A 156 12.34 -2.42 8.07
C ILE A 156 12.71 -1.60 6.83
N THR A 157 12.02 -1.80 5.72
CA THR A 157 12.27 -1.00 4.52
C THR A 157 11.04 -0.20 4.12
N ARG A 158 11.18 1.11 4.21
CA ARG A 158 10.36 2.08 3.46
C ARG A 158 10.94 2.13 2.05
N LYS A 159 10.13 1.83 1.05
CA LYS A 159 10.58 1.89 -0.35
C LYS A 159 9.81 2.93 -1.12
N HIS A 160 10.51 4.02 -1.45
CA HIS A 160 10.05 4.97 -2.44
C HIS A 160 10.43 4.45 -3.82
N ILE A 161 9.43 4.21 -4.66
CA ILE A 161 9.67 3.81 -6.04
C ILE A 161 9.20 4.95 -6.93
N LEU A 162 10.14 5.82 -7.19
CA LEU A 162 10.13 6.62 -8.42
C LEU A 162 10.40 5.60 -9.52
N GLY A 163 9.59 5.51 -10.55
CA GLY A 163 9.74 4.54 -11.65
C GLY A 163 11.17 4.31 -12.10
N PRO A 164 11.43 3.35 -12.99
CA PRO A 164 12.79 3.05 -13.45
C PRO A 164 13.41 4.33 -14.03
N PHE A 165 14.57 4.73 -13.48
CA PHE A 165 15.45 5.69 -14.09
C PHE A 165 16.13 5.04 -15.29
#